data_58fc829e97e1f7fc8b46e48b7d06218f
#
_entry.id   58fc829e97e1f7fc8b46e48b7d06218f
#
_cell.length_a   1.000
_cell.length_b   1.000
_cell.length_c   1.000
_cell.angle_alpha   90.00
_cell.angle_beta   90.00
_cell.angle_gamma   90.00
#
_symmetry.space_group_name_H-M   'P 1'
#
loop_
_entity.id
_entity.type
_entity.pdbx_description
1 polymer ?
#
loop_
_entity_poly.entity_id
_entity_poly.type
_entity_poly.pdbx_seq_one_letter_code
_entity_poly.pdbx_strand_id
1 'polypeptide(L)'
;MLLIGLGNPTDKYKNNRHNVGHQFIDYLNSNKKFIIYKTDCFMNESGSFVKKILDKHQNIKLDDLYIVHDDLDIPLGKYKIDKGTGPKLHNGIKSIEETLKTKDFWRIRIGVDARKPNSWIDGEKYVLSDFMPEEKTIISKVFEEIINKLEAIL
;
A
#
# COMPACT_ATOMS: atom_id res chain seq x y z
N MET A 1 15.67 4.17 2.12
CA MET A 1 14.35 3.77 1.61
C MET A 1 13.29 4.16 2.61
N LEU A 2 12.26 4.86 2.17
CA LEU A 2 11.11 5.29 2.96
C LEU A 2 9.85 4.53 2.49
N LEU A 3 9.23 3.79 3.38
CA LEU A 3 8.00 3.03 3.10
C LEU A 3 6.81 3.70 3.78
N ILE A 4 5.77 4.03 3.04
CA ILE A 4 4.52 4.57 3.59
C ILE A 4 3.37 3.65 3.19
N GLY A 5 2.73 3.05 4.18
CA GLY A 5 1.55 2.21 3.98
C GLY A 5 0.27 3.04 4.00
N LEU A 6 -0.57 2.85 2.97
CA LEU A 6 -1.87 3.49 2.86
C LEU A 6 -2.94 2.68 3.60
N GLY A 7 -3.90 3.38 4.16
CA GLY A 7 -5.06 2.80 4.82
C GLY A 7 -5.93 3.88 5.44
N ASN A 8 -7.16 3.52 5.82
CA ASN A 8 -8.04 4.39 6.56
C ASN A 8 -7.79 4.28 8.06
N PRO A 9 -7.92 5.38 8.82
CA PRO A 9 -7.74 5.36 10.26
C PRO A 9 -8.89 4.63 10.96
N THR A 10 -8.72 4.32 12.22
CA THR A 10 -9.63 3.63 13.13
C THR A 10 -9.66 2.10 12.99
N ASP A 11 -10.03 1.44 14.09
CA ASP A 11 -10.08 -0.03 14.17
C ASP A 11 -11.11 -0.66 13.22
N LYS A 12 -12.12 0.11 12.79
CA LYS A 12 -13.14 -0.33 11.83
C LYS A 12 -12.51 -0.84 10.52
N TYR A 13 -11.42 -0.23 10.07
CA TYR A 13 -10.81 -0.52 8.78
C TYR A 13 -9.57 -1.41 8.84
N LYS A 14 -9.07 -1.70 10.02
CA LYS A 14 -7.73 -2.30 10.19
C LYS A 14 -7.55 -3.65 9.50
N ASN A 15 -8.61 -4.43 9.32
CA ASN A 15 -8.59 -5.74 8.67
C ASN A 15 -9.10 -5.69 7.22
N ASN A 16 -9.45 -4.53 6.71
CA ASN A 16 -9.94 -4.36 5.33
C ASN A 16 -8.82 -4.62 4.31
N ARG A 17 -9.22 -5.05 3.13
CA ARG A 17 -8.32 -5.17 1.98
C ARG A 17 -7.66 -3.84 1.62
N HIS A 18 -8.42 -2.74 1.72
CA HIS A 18 -7.93 -1.37 1.47
C HIS A 18 -6.84 -0.93 2.44
N ASN A 19 -6.73 -1.57 3.60
CA ASN A 19 -5.71 -1.30 4.61
C ASN A 19 -4.50 -2.26 4.55
N VAL A 20 -4.32 -3.00 3.47
CA VAL A 20 -3.18 -3.92 3.34
C VAL A 20 -1.84 -3.19 3.44
N GLY A 21 -1.77 -1.93 3.02
CA GLY A 21 -0.59 -1.09 3.21
C GLY A 21 -0.24 -0.90 4.69
N HIS A 22 -1.22 -0.57 5.54
CA HIS A 22 -1.02 -0.50 7.00
C HIS A 22 -0.60 -1.85 7.57
N GLN A 23 -1.25 -2.92 7.14
CA GLN A 23 -0.94 -4.29 7.62
C GLN A 23 0.49 -4.69 7.26
N PHE A 24 0.98 -4.32 6.09
CA PHE A 24 2.37 -4.54 5.69
C PHE A 24 3.35 -3.80 6.60
N ILE A 25 3.09 -2.52 6.90
CA ILE A 25 3.93 -1.74 7.80
C ILE A 25 3.93 -2.32 9.21
N ASP A 26 2.78 -2.78 9.72
CA ASP A 26 2.69 -3.45 11.01
C ASP A 26 3.48 -4.76 11.02
N TYR A 27 3.47 -5.50 9.92
CA TYR A 27 4.28 -6.72 9.77
C TYR A 27 5.79 -6.43 9.80
N LEU A 28 6.21 -5.27 9.29
CA LEU A 28 7.60 -4.80 9.30
C LEU A 28 8.09 -4.29 10.67
N ASN A 29 7.23 -4.12 11.65
CA ASN A 29 7.38 -3.32 12.87
C ASN A 29 8.73 -3.43 13.63
N SER A 30 9.47 -4.52 13.48
CA SER A 30 10.79 -4.71 14.11
C SER A 30 11.97 -4.51 13.16
N ASN A 31 11.71 -4.24 11.87
CA ASN A 31 12.75 -4.15 10.86
C ASN A 31 13.34 -2.73 10.79
N LYS A 32 14.48 -2.53 11.42
CA LYS A 32 15.19 -1.23 11.49
C LYS A 32 15.89 -0.81 10.19
N LYS A 33 15.80 -1.62 9.13
CA LYS A 33 16.45 -1.32 7.84
C LYS A 33 15.71 -0.26 7.02
N PHE A 34 14.44 0.00 7.35
CA PHE A 34 13.58 0.92 6.62
C PHE A 34 13.09 2.05 7.52
N ILE A 35 12.86 3.23 6.93
CA ILE A 35 12.07 4.29 7.55
C ILE A 35 10.62 4.01 7.18
N ILE A 36 9.76 3.78 8.17
CA ILE A 36 8.39 3.32 7.94
C ILE A 36 7.35 4.25 8.56
N TYR A 37 6.26 4.45 7.84
CA TYR A 37 5.09 5.20 8.31
C TYR A 37 3.80 4.52 7.86
N LYS A 38 2.77 4.64 8.68
CA LYS A 38 1.37 4.44 8.27
C LYS A 38 0.70 5.80 8.13
N THR A 39 -0.16 5.97 7.13
CA THR A 39 -0.99 7.18 7.05
C THR A 39 -1.90 7.27 8.28
N ASP A 40 -2.13 8.49 8.77
CA ASP A 40 -3.00 8.77 9.91
C ASP A 40 -4.29 9.51 9.50
N CYS A 41 -4.63 9.43 8.23
CA CYS A 41 -5.74 10.14 7.60
C CYS A 41 -6.58 9.18 6.74
N PHE A 42 -7.74 9.64 6.29
CA PHE A 42 -8.53 8.90 5.31
C PHE A 42 -7.82 8.83 3.96
N MET A 43 -8.15 7.81 3.16
CA MET A 43 -7.44 7.45 1.93
C MET A 43 -7.27 8.62 0.96
N ASN A 44 -8.30 9.44 0.77
CA ASN A 44 -8.27 10.61 -0.13
C ASN A 44 -7.38 11.77 0.35
N GLU A 45 -6.87 11.71 1.58
CA GLU A 45 -5.95 12.69 2.16
C GLU A 45 -4.50 12.20 2.20
N SER A 46 -4.22 11.05 1.61
CA SER A 46 -2.89 10.41 1.64
C SER A 46 -1.79 11.31 1.08
N GLY A 47 -2.09 12.12 0.07
CA GLY A 47 -1.13 13.06 -0.53
C GLY A 47 -0.58 14.06 0.48
N SER A 48 -1.44 14.68 1.29
CA SER A 48 -1.04 15.63 2.33
C SER A 48 -0.14 14.98 3.38
N PHE A 49 -0.46 13.75 3.77
CA PHE A 49 0.37 12.99 4.71
C PHE A 49 1.76 12.70 4.14
N VAL A 50 1.82 12.18 2.91
CA VAL A 50 3.09 11.84 2.25
C VAL A 50 3.96 13.09 2.10
N LYS A 51 3.38 14.21 1.69
CA LYS A 51 4.11 15.48 1.58
C LYS A 51 4.69 15.92 2.92
N LYS A 52 3.91 15.85 4.00
CA LYS A 52 4.36 16.16 5.36
C LYS A 52 5.56 15.29 5.78
N ILE A 53 5.54 13.99 5.46
CA ILE A 53 6.64 13.09 5.78
C ILE A 53 7.89 13.42 4.94
N LEU A 54 7.73 13.71 3.66
CA LEU A 54 8.85 14.14 2.81
C LEU A 54 9.47 15.44 3.28
N ASP A 55 8.66 16.42 3.70
CA ASP A 55 9.14 17.68 4.25
C ASP A 55 9.94 17.48 5.56
N LYS A 56 9.57 16.48 6.36
CA LYS A 56 10.30 16.07 7.57
C LYS A 56 11.64 15.39 7.25
N HIS A 57 11.72 14.69 6.13
CA HIS A 57 12.88 13.92 5.69
C HIS A 57 13.48 14.50 4.40
N GLN A 58 13.95 15.74 4.43
CA GLN A 58 14.41 16.49 3.26
C GLN A 58 15.55 15.84 2.47
N ASN A 59 16.29 14.92 3.08
CA ASN A 59 17.34 14.14 2.44
C ASN A 59 16.84 12.94 1.65
N ILE A 60 15.55 12.58 1.76
CA ILE A 60 14.94 11.48 1.01
C ILE A 60 14.46 11.98 -0.34
N LYS A 61 14.90 11.33 -1.41
CA LYS A 61 14.48 11.61 -2.78
C LYS A 61 13.23 10.79 -3.13
N LEU A 62 12.52 11.19 -4.18
CA LEU A 62 11.37 10.43 -4.69
C LEU A 62 11.76 9.01 -5.13
N ASP A 63 13.00 8.82 -5.58
CA ASP A 63 13.54 7.49 -5.93
C ASP A 63 13.64 6.55 -4.73
N ASP A 64 13.63 7.08 -3.51
CA ASP A 64 13.67 6.31 -2.28
C ASP A 64 12.30 6.19 -1.60
N LEU A 65 11.24 6.77 -2.21
CA LEU A 65 9.87 6.72 -1.70
C LEU A 65 9.10 5.53 -2.29
N TYR A 66 8.59 4.67 -1.41
CA TYR A 66 7.79 3.50 -1.73
C TYR A 66 6.43 3.60 -1.05
N ILE A 67 5.37 3.64 -1.82
CA ILE A 67 3.99 3.65 -1.32
C ILE A 67 3.43 2.23 -1.39
N VAL A 68 2.97 1.73 -0.25
CA VAL A 68 2.41 0.37 -0.13
C VAL A 68 0.89 0.46 -0.11
N HIS A 69 0.23 -0.23 -1.02
CA HIS A 69 -1.22 -0.15 -1.17
C HIS A 69 -1.83 -1.41 -1.78
N ASP A 70 -3.15 -1.54 -1.67
CA ASP A 70 -3.94 -2.57 -2.33
C ASP A 70 -4.10 -2.31 -3.83
N ASP A 71 -4.24 -3.37 -4.59
CA ASP A 71 -4.49 -3.27 -6.02
C ASP A 71 -5.49 -4.35 -6.49
N LEU A 72 -6.65 -3.89 -6.97
CA LEU A 72 -7.69 -4.77 -7.52
C LEU A 72 -7.38 -5.31 -8.92
N ASP A 73 -6.41 -4.73 -9.61
CA ASP A 73 -5.97 -5.22 -10.92
C ASP A 73 -5.01 -6.40 -10.82
N ILE A 74 -4.59 -6.75 -9.59
CA ILE A 74 -3.66 -7.84 -9.29
C ILE A 74 -4.38 -8.88 -8.42
N PRO A 75 -4.34 -10.17 -8.81
CA PRO A 75 -4.99 -11.21 -8.00
C PRO A 75 -4.31 -11.39 -6.65
N LEU A 76 -5.10 -11.84 -5.66
CA LEU A 76 -4.61 -12.22 -4.34
C LEU A 76 -3.44 -13.21 -4.46
N GLY A 77 -2.38 -13.01 -3.70
CA GLY A 77 -1.17 -13.84 -3.73
C GLY A 77 -0.10 -13.34 -4.68
N LYS A 78 -0.40 -12.29 -5.45
CA LYS A 78 0.55 -11.63 -6.36
C LYS A 78 0.80 -10.19 -5.93
N TYR A 79 1.93 -9.64 -6.36
CA TYR A 79 2.28 -8.24 -6.13
C TYR A 79 3.16 -7.74 -7.28
N LYS A 80 3.28 -6.42 -7.38
CA LYS A 80 4.22 -5.75 -8.28
C LYS A 80 4.91 -4.61 -7.55
N ILE A 81 6.15 -4.36 -7.92
CA ILE A 81 6.89 -3.18 -7.47
C ILE A 81 7.22 -2.40 -8.73
N ASP A 82 6.47 -1.32 -8.97
CA ASP A 82 6.55 -0.50 -10.18
C ASP A 82 6.82 0.96 -9.82
N LYS A 83 7.50 1.68 -10.71
CA LYS A 83 7.70 3.11 -10.61
C LYS A 83 6.86 3.84 -11.65
N GLY A 84 6.10 4.83 -11.21
CA GLY A 84 5.32 5.68 -12.11
C GLY A 84 4.10 5.02 -12.78
N THR A 85 3.76 3.77 -12.45
CA THR A 85 2.74 2.99 -13.14
C THR A 85 1.75 2.32 -12.19
N GLY A 86 0.44 2.37 -12.55
CA GLY A 86 -0.66 1.72 -11.82
C GLY A 86 -0.93 2.33 -10.44
N PRO A 87 -1.98 1.93 -9.76
CA PRO A 87 -3.13 1.19 -10.27
C PRO A 87 -4.02 2.04 -11.18
N LYS A 88 -5.02 1.44 -11.83
CA LYS A 88 -5.97 2.19 -12.67
C LYS A 88 -6.81 3.15 -11.85
N LEU A 89 -7.33 2.68 -10.72
CA LEU A 89 -8.17 3.46 -9.81
C LEU A 89 -7.75 3.18 -8.36
N HIS A 90 -7.26 4.20 -7.68
CA HIS A 90 -6.96 4.16 -6.25
C HIS A 90 -6.92 5.58 -5.70
N ASN A 91 -7.86 5.92 -4.82
CA ASN A 91 -8.00 7.29 -4.31
C ASN A 91 -6.77 7.79 -3.56
N GLY A 92 -6.08 6.92 -2.81
CA GLY A 92 -4.85 7.27 -2.10
C GLY A 92 -3.71 7.59 -3.06
N ILE A 93 -3.49 6.78 -4.07
CA ILE A 93 -2.46 7.01 -5.09
C ILE A 93 -2.77 8.28 -5.88
N LYS A 94 -4.02 8.47 -6.28
CA LYS A 94 -4.46 9.69 -6.97
C LYS A 94 -4.16 10.94 -6.12
N SER A 95 -4.50 10.91 -4.84
CA SER A 95 -4.22 11.99 -3.89
C SER A 95 -2.72 12.32 -3.84
N ILE A 96 -1.85 11.31 -3.79
CA ILE A 96 -0.40 11.48 -3.75
C ILE A 96 0.11 12.09 -5.06
N GLU A 97 -0.31 11.56 -6.20
CA GLU A 97 0.08 12.07 -7.52
C GLU A 97 -0.30 13.55 -7.71
N GLU A 98 -1.52 13.92 -7.30
CA GLU A 98 -2.02 15.30 -7.38
C GLU A 98 -1.25 16.23 -6.44
N THR A 99 -0.96 15.80 -5.22
CA THR A 99 -0.24 16.62 -4.22
C THR A 99 1.22 16.81 -4.58
N LEU A 100 1.90 15.74 -4.99
CA LEU A 100 3.32 15.80 -5.37
C LEU A 100 3.52 16.30 -6.80
N LYS A 101 2.45 16.41 -7.59
CA LYS A 101 2.48 16.81 -9.02
C LYS A 101 3.40 15.93 -9.87
N THR A 102 3.51 14.68 -9.51
CA THR A 102 4.31 13.68 -10.21
C THR A 102 3.80 12.27 -9.93
N LYS A 103 4.04 11.37 -10.87
CA LYS A 103 3.84 9.92 -10.73
C LYS A 103 5.14 9.18 -10.44
N ASP A 104 6.27 9.88 -10.39
CA ASP A 104 7.62 9.32 -10.39
C ASP A 104 8.08 8.92 -8.98
N PHE A 105 7.34 7.98 -8.37
CA PHE A 105 7.67 7.30 -7.11
C PHE A 105 7.34 5.81 -7.21
N TRP A 106 7.91 5.01 -6.33
CA TRP A 106 7.69 3.56 -6.31
C TRP A 106 6.35 3.19 -5.68
N ARG A 107 5.73 2.16 -6.23
CA ARG A 107 4.50 1.55 -5.71
C ARG A 107 4.74 0.08 -5.42
N ILE A 108 4.49 -0.33 -4.18
CA ILE A 108 4.37 -1.74 -3.80
C ILE A 108 2.89 -2.08 -3.90
N ARG A 109 2.52 -2.68 -5.01
CA ARG A 109 1.14 -2.97 -5.43
C ARG A 109 0.78 -4.38 -4.97
N ILE A 110 0.04 -4.50 -3.88
CA ILE A 110 -0.33 -5.79 -3.30
C ILE A 110 -1.69 -6.22 -3.83
N GLY A 111 -1.73 -7.33 -4.56
CA GLY A 111 -2.95 -7.89 -5.10
C GLY A 111 -3.90 -8.35 -4.00
N VAL A 112 -5.17 -7.93 -4.11
CA VAL A 112 -6.22 -8.26 -3.13
C VAL A 112 -7.44 -8.91 -3.76
N ASP A 113 -7.48 -9.04 -5.09
CA ASP A 113 -8.64 -9.53 -5.80
C ASP A 113 -8.73 -11.07 -5.77
N ALA A 114 -9.65 -11.57 -4.96
CA ALA A 114 -10.03 -12.99 -4.89
C ALA A 114 -11.51 -13.20 -5.28
N ARG A 115 -12.14 -12.19 -5.90
CA ARG A 115 -13.52 -12.34 -6.37
C ARG A 115 -13.58 -13.37 -7.50
N LYS A 116 -14.67 -14.13 -7.54
CA LYS A 116 -14.94 -15.05 -8.65
C LYS A 116 -15.15 -14.26 -9.95
N PRO A 117 -14.81 -14.80 -11.14
CA PRO A 117 -14.91 -14.09 -12.42
C PRO A 117 -16.29 -13.48 -12.71
N ASN A 118 -17.37 -14.09 -12.21
CA ASN A 118 -18.76 -13.64 -12.39
C ASN A 118 -19.33 -12.93 -11.14
N SER A 119 -18.46 -12.44 -10.26
CA SER A 119 -18.90 -11.74 -9.05
C SER A 119 -19.49 -10.37 -9.39
N TRP A 120 -20.64 -10.05 -8.76
CA TRP A 120 -21.30 -8.75 -8.84
C TRP A 120 -20.83 -7.79 -7.75
N ILE A 121 -19.83 -8.18 -6.95
CA ILE A 121 -19.33 -7.33 -5.85
C ILE A 121 -18.58 -6.14 -6.46
N ASP A 122 -19.07 -4.95 -6.20
CA ASP A 122 -18.41 -3.71 -6.55
C ASP A 122 -17.03 -3.61 -5.90
N GLY A 123 -16.03 -3.14 -6.68
CA GLY A 123 -14.65 -3.03 -6.22
C GLY A 123 -14.48 -2.16 -4.97
N GLU A 124 -15.18 -1.04 -4.89
CA GLU A 124 -15.14 -0.15 -3.74
C GLU A 124 -15.64 -0.84 -2.46
N LYS A 125 -16.77 -1.54 -2.53
CA LYS A 125 -17.30 -2.33 -1.42
C LYS A 125 -16.37 -3.48 -1.06
N TYR A 126 -15.78 -4.12 -2.05
CA TYR A 126 -14.89 -5.26 -1.84
C TYR A 126 -13.63 -4.87 -1.06
N VAL A 127 -12.97 -3.78 -1.42
CA VAL A 127 -11.75 -3.33 -0.71
C VAL A 127 -12.04 -2.83 0.70
N LEU A 128 -13.26 -2.36 0.98
CA LEU A 128 -13.71 -1.98 2.32
C LEU A 128 -14.25 -3.15 3.14
N SER A 129 -14.16 -4.36 2.63
CA SER A 129 -14.47 -5.59 3.38
C SER A 129 -13.19 -6.26 3.89
N ASP A 130 -13.33 -7.03 4.96
CA ASP A 130 -12.19 -7.67 5.63
C ASP A 130 -11.65 -8.84 4.81
N PHE A 131 -10.35 -9.06 4.92
CA PHE A 131 -9.75 -10.31 4.46
C PHE A 131 -10.36 -11.51 5.20
N MET A 132 -10.61 -12.58 4.47
CA MET A 132 -10.94 -13.87 5.05
C MET A 132 -9.72 -14.48 5.76
N PRO A 133 -9.90 -15.36 6.77
CA PRO A 133 -8.75 -15.96 7.48
C PRO A 133 -7.73 -16.65 6.56
N GLU A 134 -8.19 -17.40 5.57
CA GLU A 134 -7.34 -18.07 4.57
C GLU A 134 -6.59 -17.06 3.68
N GLU A 135 -7.20 -15.92 3.38
CA GLU A 135 -6.56 -14.84 2.62
C GLU A 135 -5.43 -14.19 3.42
N LYS A 136 -5.58 -14.04 4.73
CA LYS A 136 -4.53 -13.49 5.61
C LYS A 136 -3.25 -14.32 5.57
N THR A 137 -3.37 -15.63 5.50
CA THR A 137 -2.22 -16.53 5.35
C THR A 137 -1.49 -16.31 4.03
N ILE A 138 -2.23 -16.13 2.94
CA ILE A 138 -1.67 -15.81 1.62
C ILE A 138 -0.96 -14.46 1.64
N ILE A 139 -1.59 -13.43 2.22
CA ILE A 139 -1.04 -12.08 2.34
C ILE A 139 0.26 -12.08 3.16
N SER A 140 0.34 -12.84 4.25
CA SER A 140 1.56 -12.93 5.06
C SER A 140 2.74 -13.48 4.25
N LYS A 141 2.53 -14.46 3.38
CA LYS A 141 3.57 -14.96 2.47
C LYS A 141 4.00 -13.90 1.46
N VAL A 142 3.05 -13.15 0.92
CA VAL A 142 3.35 -12.03 0.02
C VAL A 142 4.21 -10.98 0.73
N PHE A 143 3.91 -10.66 1.99
CA PHE A 143 4.71 -9.73 2.78
C PHE A 143 6.16 -10.20 2.92
N GLU A 144 6.38 -11.46 3.24
CA GLU A 144 7.73 -12.04 3.34
C GLU A 144 8.50 -11.93 2.02
N GLU A 145 7.86 -12.25 0.90
CA GLU A 145 8.47 -12.13 -0.43
C GLU A 145 8.86 -10.68 -0.76
N ILE A 146 7.98 -9.73 -0.47
CA ILE A 146 8.24 -8.30 -0.68
C ILE A 146 9.43 -7.84 0.17
N ILE A 147 9.45 -8.21 1.46
CA ILE A 147 10.52 -7.83 2.38
C ILE A 147 11.86 -8.35 1.89
N ASN A 148 11.94 -9.64 1.53
CA ASN A 148 13.16 -10.24 1.00
C ASN A 148 13.65 -9.50 -0.26
N LYS A 149 12.74 -9.12 -1.15
CA LYS A 149 13.07 -8.39 -2.36
C LYS A 149 13.57 -6.97 -2.06
N LEU A 150 12.93 -6.26 -1.14
CA LEU A 150 13.36 -4.92 -0.73
C LEU A 150 14.73 -4.95 -0.03
N GLU A 151 14.97 -5.93 0.83
CA GLU A 151 16.25 -6.08 1.51
C GLU A 151 17.40 -6.39 0.54
N ALA A 152 17.12 -7.10 -0.54
CA ALA A 152 18.12 -7.42 -1.55
C ALA A 152 18.59 -6.21 -2.37
N ILE A 153 17.81 -5.13 -2.40
CA ILE A 153 18.13 -3.90 -3.14
C ILE A 153 18.60 -2.72 -2.27
N LEU A 154 18.72 -2.96 -0.97
CA LEU A 154 19.23 -1.95 -0.02
C LEU A 154 20.73 -1.67 -0.21
#